data_59c35ab2eb15e5ae660386963de7bd89
#
_entry.id   59c35ab2eb15e5ae660386963de7bd89
#
_cell.length_a   1.000
_cell.length_b   1.000
_cell.length_c   1.000
_cell.angle_alpha   90.00
_cell.angle_beta   90.00
_cell.angle_gamma   90.00
#
_symmetry.space_group_name_H-M   'P 1'
#
loop_
_entity.id
_entity.type
_entity.pdbx_description
1 polymer ?
#
loop_
_entity_poly.entity_id
_entity_poly.type
_entity_poly.pdbx_seq_one_letter_code
_entity_poly.pdbx_strand_id
1 'polypeptide(L)'
;RAQKHMKLNQYSAKTGEFVKTLLEEQNERYIEPLTPIVFLKNDPSRFIYRTNNRDGYFSLYLCEAATGKVLKRLTDVNADVEMVGQDDKFVYYTSAEVSPVDNHLFRVEVKSGKKTRLTQAEGWHKVTMSGDMKYFVDNYSSLKVPRVILLVQNDGKKVKELLKAEDPTKDYNFGEITLGTVKSADGKFNNYYRLIKPMNFDASRKYPVIVYVYGGPHSQMVKNTWQAEMRRCEMYMAQHGYVVFVMDNRGTSNQGAEFEKAIHGQCGQAEMADQMEGIKLLKSLPYVDADRIGVHGWSYGGFMTISLLTNHPDVFKVAVAGGPVIDWKWYEVMYGERYMDSPHTNPEGYAKVSLIHKARDLKGKLLICQGAI
;
A
#
# COMPACT_ATOMS: atom_id res chain seq x y z
N ARG A 1 23.19 -1.71 -9.54
CA ARG A 1 23.73 -0.54 -8.84
C ARG A 1 22.66 0.54 -8.78
N ALA A 2 22.43 1.10 -7.62
CA ALA A 2 21.44 2.14 -7.34
C ALA A 2 19.99 1.81 -7.74
N GLN A 3 19.70 0.59 -8.14
CA GLN A 3 18.37 0.08 -8.53
C GLN A 3 17.61 0.98 -9.55
N LYS A 4 18.33 1.82 -10.30
CA LYS A 4 17.79 2.78 -11.29
C LYS A 4 17.82 2.24 -12.72
N HIS A 5 18.44 1.08 -12.91
CA HIS A 5 18.63 0.48 -14.21
C HIS A 5 18.38 -1.03 -14.14
N MET A 6 17.39 -1.49 -14.90
CA MET A 6 17.00 -2.90 -15.00
C MET A 6 17.21 -3.40 -16.42
N LYS A 7 17.77 -4.62 -16.55
CA LYS A 7 17.90 -5.35 -17.80
C LYS A 7 17.25 -6.73 -17.69
N LEU A 8 16.37 -7.05 -18.61
CA LEU A 8 15.87 -8.41 -18.81
C LEU A 8 16.76 -9.09 -19.84
N ASN A 9 17.60 -10.00 -19.38
CA ASN A 9 18.57 -10.69 -20.22
C ASN A 9 18.11 -12.10 -20.57
N GLN A 10 18.41 -12.54 -21.78
CA GLN A 10 18.23 -13.91 -22.22
C GLN A 10 19.57 -14.65 -22.16
N TYR A 11 19.54 -15.86 -21.62
CA TYR A 11 20.68 -16.77 -21.56
C TYR A 11 20.32 -18.12 -22.18
N SER A 12 21.32 -18.81 -22.73
CA SER A 12 21.17 -20.20 -23.20
C SER A 12 20.92 -21.14 -22.03
N ALA A 13 19.81 -21.87 -22.05
CA ALA A 13 19.54 -22.89 -21.01
C ALA A 13 20.51 -24.09 -21.07
N LYS A 14 21.21 -24.29 -22.22
CA LYS A 14 22.17 -25.39 -22.39
C LYS A 14 23.57 -25.02 -21.91
N THR A 15 24.01 -23.79 -22.19
CA THR A 15 25.42 -23.39 -21.96
C THR A 15 25.57 -22.34 -20.86
N GLY A 16 24.48 -21.66 -20.45
CA GLY A 16 24.54 -20.53 -19.54
C GLY A 16 25.06 -19.23 -20.16
N GLU A 17 25.40 -19.25 -21.45
CA GLU A 17 25.94 -18.08 -22.15
C GLU A 17 24.88 -16.99 -22.35
N PHE A 18 25.32 -15.74 -22.22
CA PHE A 18 24.50 -14.58 -22.53
C PHE A 18 24.16 -14.55 -24.04
N VAL A 19 22.88 -14.41 -24.36
CA VAL A 19 22.40 -14.31 -25.73
C VAL A 19 22.17 -12.83 -26.12
N LYS A 20 21.35 -12.13 -25.35
CA LYS A 20 21.04 -10.71 -25.59
C LYS A 20 20.26 -10.10 -24.42
N THR A 21 20.17 -8.77 -24.41
CA THR A 21 19.21 -8.03 -23.59
C THR A 21 17.91 -7.88 -24.37
N LEU A 22 16.80 -8.35 -23.77
CA LEU A 22 15.46 -8.28 -24.37
C LEU A 22 14.79 -6.94 -24.09
N LEU A 23 14.95 -6.44 -22.85
CA LEU A 23 14.29 -5.23 -22.39
C LEU A 23 15.19 -4.51 -21.40
N GLU A 24 15.17 -3.19 -21.46
CA GLU A 24 15.94 -2.32 -20.59
C GLU A 24 15.05 -1.17 -20.13
N GLU A 25 15.11 -0.87 -18.84
CA GLU A 25 14.41 0.27 -18.23
C GLU A 25 15.37 1.07 -17.35
N GLN A 26 15.19 2.40 -17.38
CA GLN A 26 15.90 3.34 -16.52
C GLN A 26 14.91 4.27 -15.86
N ASN A 27 15.22 4.69 -14.63
CA ASN A 27 14.42 5.64 -13.86
C ASN A 27 15.34 6.46 -12.96
N GLU A 28 15.08 7.74 -12.82
CA GLU A 28 15.87 8.64 -11.97
C GLU A 28 15.77 8.30 -10.48
N ARG A 29 14.68 7.64 -10.07
CA ARG A 29 14.46 7.22 -8.68
C ARG A 29 14.86 5.76 -8.50
N TYR A 30 13.99 4.82 -8.85
CA TYR A 30 14.25 3.38 -8.79
C TYR A 30 13.30 2.58 -9.68
N ILE A 31 13.69 1.34 -9.97
CA ILE A 31 12.86 0.36 -10.69
C ILE A 31 12.70 -0.87 -9.82
N GLU A 32 11.47 -1.40 -9.75
CA GLU A 32 11.13 -2.60 -8.99
C GLU A 32 10.53 -3.67 -9.90
N PRO A 33 11.33 -4.64 -10.36
CA PRO A 33 10.82 -5.79 -11.09
C PRO A 33 10.18 -6.80 -10.12
N LEU A 34 8.98 -6.47 -9.63
CA LEU A 34 8.31 -7.22 -8.55
C LEU A 34 7.81 -8.60 -8.99
N THR A 35 7.61 -8.81 -10.29
CA THR A 35 7.05 -10.06 -10.81
C THR A 35 7.86 -10.56 -12.01
N PRO A 36 8.02 -11.89 -12.18
CA PRO A 36 8.65 -12.45 -13.37
C PRO A 36 7.79 -12.16 -14.61
N ILE A 37 8.42 -12.25 -15.79
CA ILE A 37 7.69 -12.29 -17.06
C ILE A 37 6.88 -13.58 -17.16
N VAL A 38 5.73 -13.53 -17.85
CA VAL A 38 4.86 -14.69 -18.06
C VAL A 38 4.60 -14.87 -19.55
N PHE A 39 5.12 -15.97 -20.13
CA PHE A 39 4.83 -16.30 -21.52
C PHE A 39 3.35 -16.63 -21.74
N LEU A 40 2.80 -16.23 -22.89
CA LEU A 40 1.43 -16.62 -23.22
C LEU A 40 1.35 -18.12 -23.41
N LYS A 41 0.32 -18.74 -22.82
CA LYS A 41 0.15 -20.21 -22.80
C LYS A 41 0.11 -20.83 -24.19
N ASN A 42 -0.60 -20.20 -25.12
CA ASN A 42 -0.78 -20.68 -26.49
C ASN A 42 0.07 -19.95 -27.52
N ASP A 43 0.91 -19.03 -27.11
CA ASP A 43 1.79 -18.29 -27.99
C ASP A 43 3.09 -17.89 -27.27
N PRO A 44 4.05 -18.81 -27.15
CA PRO A 44 5.31 -18.55 -26.48
C PRO A 44 6.22 -17.56 -27.22
N SER A 45 5.82 -17.08 -28.40
CA SER A 45 6.49 -15.97 -29.09
C SER A 45 6.21 -14.62 -28.43
N ARG A 46 5.32 -14.57 -27.43
CA ARG A 46 4.94 -13.38 -26.69
C ARG A 46 4.93 -13.63 -25.19
N PHE A 47 5.23 -12.59 -24.40
CA PHE A 47 5.16 -12.65 -22.95
C PHE A 47 4.51 -11.40 -22.39
N ILE A 48 4.02 -11.51 -21.15
CA ILE A 48 3.48 -10.41 -20.36
C ILE A 48 4.59 -9.88 -19.44
N TYR A 49 4.78 -8.58 -19.45
CA TYR A 49 5.69 -7.85 -18.58
C TYR A 49 4.90 -6.82 -17.76
N ARG A 50 5.19 -6.73 -16.47
CA ARG A 50 4.55 -5.80 -15.54
C ARG A 50 5.54 -4.73 -15.08
N THR A 51 5.20 -3.45 -15.27
CA THR A 51 6.04 -2.32 -14.85
C THR A 51 5.19 -1.08 -14.59
N ASN A 52 5.65 -0.20 -13.68
CA ASN A 52 5.12 1.15 -13.47
C ASN A 52 6.00 2.24 -14.10
N ASN A 53 7.07 1.84 -14.80
CA ASN A 53 8.08 2.76 -15.33
C ASN A 53 7.69 3.42 -16.65
N ARG A 54 6.55 3.02 -17.26
CA ARG A 54 6.09 3.53 -18.57
C ARG A 54 4.97 4.55 -18.45
N ASP A 55 3.91 4.17 -17.75
CA ASP A 55 2.67 4.97 -17.65
C ASP A 55 2.37 5.41 -16.22
N GLY A 56 3.32 5.26 -15.31
CA GLY A 56 3.21 5.67 -13.92
C GLY A 56 2.38 4.76 -13.03
N TYR A 57 1.80 3.68 -13.57
CA TYR A 57 1.09 2.64 -12.81
C TYR A 57 1.64 1.27 -13.16
N PHE A 58 1.62 0.34 -12.22
CA PHE A 58 1.91 -1.05 -12.52
C PHE A 58 0.89 -1.58 -13.52
N SER A 59 1.29 -1.65 -14.78
CA SER A 59 0.47 -2.10 -15.91
C SER A 59 1.05 -3.37 -16.54
N LEU A 60 0.20 -4.14 -17.21
CA LEU A 60 0.58 -5.33 -17.95
C LEU A 60 0.80 -4.97 -19.43
N TYR A 61 1.97 -5.31 -19.95
CA TYR A 61 2.35 -5.10 -21.33
C TYR A 61 2.57 -6.43 -22.03
N LEU A 62 2.04 -6.56 -23.23
CA LEU A 62 2.33 -7.68 -24.13
C LEU A 62 3.60 -7.35 -24.88
N CYS A 63 4.59 -8.24 -24.82
CA CYS A 63 5.89 -8.08 -25.45
C CYS A 63 6.19 -9.24 -26.41
N GLU A 64 6.98 -8.98 -27.44
CA GLU A 64 7.52 -9.99 -28.35
C GLU A 64 8.71 -10.70 -27.70
N ALA A 65 8.71 -12.03 -27.65
CA ALA A 65 9.78 -12.81 -27.01
C ALA A 65 11.10 -12.73 -27.77
N ALA A 66 11.04 -12.59 -29.10
CA ALA A 66 12.24 -12.54 -29.93
C ALA A 66 13.04 -11.24 -29.73
N THR A 67 12.41 -10.12 -29.47
CA THR A 67 13.05 -8.79 -29.46
C THR A 67 12.89 -8.03 -28.16
N GLY A 68 11.95 -8.43 -27.29
CA GLY A 68 11.53 -7.68 -26.11
C GLY A 68 10.64 -6.46 -26.43
N LYS A 69 10.32 -6.22 -27.71
CA LYS A 69 9.49 -5.09 -28.13
C LYS A 69 8.11 -5.13 -27.49
N VAL A 70 7.71 -4.02 -26.87
CA VAL A 70 6.33 -3.85 -26.36
C VAL A 70 5.39 -3.71 -27.56
N LEU A 71 4.43 -4.63 -27.63
CA LEU A 71 3.43 -4.68 -28.71
C LEU A 71 2.16 -3.91 -28.31
N LYS A 72 1.76 -4.02 -27.04
CA LYS A 72 0.49 -3.46 -26.53
C LYS A 72 0.51 -3.31 -25.02
N ARG A 73 -0.08 -2.22 -24.49
CA ARG A 73 -0.52 -2.13 -23.11
C ARG A 73 -1.85 -2.88 -22.95
N LEU A 74 -1.89 -3.93 -22.13
CA LEU A 74 -3.10 -4.74 -21.93
C LEU A 74 -4.07 -4.10 -20.92
N THR A 75 -3.54 -3.48 -19.87
CA THR A 75 -4.31 -2.85 -18.82
C THR A 75 -4.18 -1.33 -18.90
N ASP A 76 -5.01 -0.71 -19.73
CA ASP A 76 -5.06 0.75 -19.86
C ASP A 76 -5.99 1.35 -18.79
N VAL A 77 -5.42 1.49 -17.58
CA VAL A 77 -6.10 2.03 -16.39
C VAL A 77 -5.14 2.87 -15.56
N ASN A 78 -5.68 3.88 -14.86
CA ASN A 78 -4.92 4.71 -13.94
C ASN A 78 -4.96 4.12 -12.53
N ALA A 79 -4.51 2.88 -12.41
CA ALA A 79 -4.40 2.14 -11.15
C ALA A 79 -3.37 1.03 -11.28
N ASP A 80 -2.80 0.63 -10.17
CA ASP A 80 -1.89 -0.51 -10.14
C ASP A 80 -2.66 -1.81 -10.35
N VAL A 81 -2.08 -2.71 -11.14
CA VAL A 81 -2.64 -4.03 -11.42
C VAL A 81 -1.69 -5.13 -11.01
N GLU A 82 -2.25 -6.27 -10.61
CA GLU A 82 -1.51 -7.49 -10.32
C GLU A 82 -2.08 -8.65 -11.14
N MET A 83 -1.21 -9.33 -11.89
CA MET A 83 -1.62 -10.49 -12.70
C MET A 83 -1.94 -11.67 -11.79
N VAL A 84 -3.10 -12.26 -11.97
CA VAL A 84 -3.57 -13.45 -11.23
C VAL A 84 -3.39 -14.72 -12.05
N GLY A 85 -3.51 -14.63 -13.38
CA GLY A 85 -3.35 -15.77 -14.27
C GLY A 85 -3.76 -15.48 -15.70
N GLN A 86 -3.75 -16.52 -16.54
CA GLN A 86 -4.17 -16.46 -17.95
C GLN A 86 -4.78 -17.77 -18.42
N ASP A 87 -5.68 -17.66 -19.38
CA ASP A 87 -6.10 -18.78 -20.23
C ASP A 87 -5.72 -18.50 -21.70
N ASP A 88 -6.29 -19.23 -22.64
CA ASP A 88 -5.97 -19.12 -24.05
C ASP A 88 -6.37 -17.78 -24.68
N LYS A 89 -7.27 -17.04 -24.04
CA LYS A 89 -7.91 -15.84 -24.59
C LYS A 89 -7.72 -14.63 -23.68
N PHE A 90 -7.72 -14.82 -22.37
CA PHE A 90 -7.77 -13.76 -21.38
C PHE A 90 -6.56 -13.75 -20.45
N VAL A 91 -6.19 -12.56 -20.02
CA VAL A 91 -5.35 -12.32 -18.85
C VAL A 91 -6.26 -11.84 -17.72
N TYR A 92 -6.11 -12.45 -16.53
CA TYR A 92 -6.83 -12.11 -15.31
C TYR A 92 -5.93 -11.31 -14.39
N TYR A 93 -6.47 -10.22 -13.84
CA TYR A 93 -5.71 -9.35 -12.95
C TYR A 93 -6.60 -8.75 -11.87
N THR A 94 -6.02 -8.42 -10.72
CA THR A 94 -6.68 -7.61 -9.71
C THR A 94 -6.22 -6.16 -9.83
N SER A 95 -7.10 -5.22 -9.46
CA SER A 95 -6.84 -3.80 -9.56
C SER A 95 -7.68 -2.98 -8.58
N ALA A 96 -7.10 -1.86 -8.13
CA ALA A 96 -7.74 -0.81 -7.37
C ALA A 96 -8.40 0.28 -8.26
N GLU A 97 -8.69 -0.01 -9.55
CA GLU A 97 -9.21 0.97 -10.51
C GLU A 97 -10.62 1.51 -10.19
N VAL A 98 -11.36 0.85 -9.30
CA VAL A 98 -12.67 1.32 -8.82
C VAL A 98 -12.49 2.34 -7.70
N SER A 99 -11.63 2.03 -6.76
CA SER A 99 -11.23 2.89 -5.65
C SER A 99 -9.89 2.38 -5.09
N PRO A 100 -8.95 3.25 -4.68
CA PRO A 100 -7.71 2.83 -4.04
C PRO A 100 -7.88 1.98 -2.78
N VAL A 101 -9.04 2.02 -2.13
CA VAL A 101 -9.34 1.19 -0.95
C VAL A 101 -10.08 -0.11 -1.27
N ASP A 102 -10.48 -0.31 -2.53
CA ASP A 102 -11.10 -1.55 -3.02
C ASP A 102 -10.11 -2.37 -3.85
N ASN A 103 -10.36 -3.65 -3.99
CA ASN A 103 -9.61 -4.52 -4.91
C ASN A 103 -10.57 -5.45 -5.64
N HIS A 104 -10.51 -5.44 -6.97
CA HIS A 104 -11.44 -6.21 -7.80
C HIS A 104 -10.71 -7.07 -8.83
N LEU A 105 -11.33 -8.22 -9.19
CA LEU A 105 -10.88 -9.05 -10.29
C LEU A 105 -11.45 -8.55 -11.61
N PHE A 106 -10.57 -8.46 -12.59
CA PHE A 106 -10.86 -8.17 -13.99
C PHE A 106 -10.26 -9.23 -14.89
N ARG A 107 -10.76 -9.29 -16.12
CA ARG A 107 -10.09 -9.97 -17.23
C ARG A 107 -9.98 -9.04 -18.42
N VAL A 108 -8.91 -9.17 -19.18
CA VAL A 108 -8.71 -8.48 -20.46
C VAL A 108 -8.48 -9.50 -21.56
N GLU A 109 -9.19 -9.35 -22.69
CA GLU A 109 -8.97 -10.19 -23.87
C GLU A 109 -7.67 -9.75 -24.57
N VAL A 110 -6.72 -10.67 -24.70
CA VAL A 110 -5.38 -10.36 -25.25
C VAL A 110 -5.48 -9.77 -26.65
N LYS A 111 -6.35 -10.30 -27.51
CA LYS A 111 -6.52 -9.87 -28.91
C LYS A 111 -7.15 -8.48 -29.02
N SER A 112 -8.35 -8.30 -28.47
CA SER A 112 -9.15 -7.08 -28.62
C SER A 112 -8.78 -5.99 -27.60
N GLY A 113 -8.29 -6.36 -26.41
CA GLY A 113 -8.12 -5.47 -25.27
C GLY A 113 -9.41 -5.18 -24.52
N LYS A 114 -10.50 -5.90 -24.82
CA LYS A 114 -11.78 -5.72 -24.14
C LYS A 114 -11.65 -6.16 -22.69
N LYS A 115 -11.90 -5.23 -21.77
CA LYS A 115 -11.88 -5.43 -20.32
C LYS A 115 -13.27 -5.80 -19.80
N THR A 116 -13.31 -6.67 -18.78
CA THR A 116 -14.53 -7.05 -18.05
C THR A 116 -14.22 -7.18 -16.58
N ARG A 117 -14.96 -6.49 -15.70
CA ARG A 117 -14.92 -6.67 -14.25
C ARG A 117 -15.70 -7.96 -13.89
N LEU A 118 -15.13 -8.81 -13.05
CA LEU A 118 -15.68 -10.12 -12.68
C LEU A 118 -16.26 -10.15 -11.27
N THR A 119 -15.74 -9.34 -10.34
CA THR A 119 -16.25 -9.18 -8.98
C THR A 119 -17.06 -7.89 -8.87
N GLN A 120 -18.31 -7.97 -8.36
CA GLN A 120 -19.26 -6.84 -8.41
C GLN A 120 -19.50 -6.17 -7.05
N ALA A 121 -19.46 -6.92 -5.95
CA ALA A 121 -19.69 -6.38 -4.62
C ALA A 121 -18.62 -5.34 -4.25
N GLU A 122 -19.00 -4.36 -3.46
CA GLU A 122 -18.08 -3.39 -2.89
C GLU A 122 -17.13 -4.07 -1.90
N GLY A 123 -15.86 -3.68 -1.88
CA GLY A 123 -14.87 -4.13 -0.91
C GLY A 123 -13.59 -4.69 -1.50
N TRP A 124 -12.88 -5.41 -0.66
CA TRP A 124 -11.59 -6.01 -0.99
C TRP A 124 -11.72 -7.49 -1.32
N HIS A 125 -11.49 -7.83 -2.58
CA HIS A 125 -11.56 -9.19 -3.10
C HIS A 125 -10.19 -9.86 -3.16
N LYS A 126 -10.04 -11.02 -2.50
CA LYS A 126 -8.89 -11.92 -2.63
C LYS A 126 -9.32 -13.11 -3.49
N VAL A 127 -8.74 -13.21 -4.66
CA VAL A 127 -9.15 -14.17 -5.67
C VAL A 127 -8.12 -15.28 -5.83
N THR A 128 -8.60 -16.53 -5.95
CA THR A 128 -7.77 -17.69 -6.30
C THR A 128 -8.39 -18.37 -7.52
N MET A 129 -7.68 -18.39 -8.64
CA MET A 129 -8.11 -19.07 -9.87
C MET A 129 -7.91 -20.58 -9.75
N SER A 130 -8.81 -21.36 -10.40
CA SER A 130 -8.58 -22.79 -10.61
C SER A 130 -7.44 -23.03 -11.60
N GLY A 131 -6.78 -24.19 -11.53
CA GLY A 131 -5.65 -24.51 -12.41
C GLY A 131 -5.99 -24.52 -13.90
N ASP A 132 -7.24 -24.81 -14.26
CA ASP A 132 -7.76 -24.75 -15.62
C ASP A 132 -8.34 -23.38 -16.01
N MET A 133 -8.28 -22.39 -15.11
CA MET A 133 -8.78 -21.03 -15.29
C MET A 133 -10.28 -20.89 -15.57
N LYS A 134 -11.08 -21.93 -15.33
CA LYS A 134 -12.53 -21.90 -15.59
C LYS A 134 -13.34 -21.34 -14.44
N TYR A 135 -12.79 -21.41 -13.23
CA TYR A 135 -13.43 -20.95 -12.00
C TYR A 135 -12.47 -20.13 -11.16
N PHE A 136 -13.03 -19.36 -10.26
CA PHE A 136 -12.27 -18.76 -9.16
C PHE A 136 -13.07 -18.80 -7.86
N VAL A 137 -12.32 -18.80 -6.78
CA VAL A 137 -12.85 -18.55 -5.44
C VAL A 137 -12.65 -17.07 -5.15
N ASP A 138 -13.73 -16.37 -4.89
CA ASP A 138 -13.74 -14.98 -4.46
C ASP A 138 -13.97 -14.94 -2.95
N ASN A 139 -12.96 -14.51 -2.21
CA ASN A 139 -13.02 -14.30 -0.77
C ASN A 139 -12.94 -12.80 -0.48
N TYR A 140 -14.09 -12.19 -0.21
CA TYR A 140 -14.15 -10.75 -0.01
C TYR A 140 -14.80 -10.34 1.31
N SER A 141 -14.49 -9.14 1.71
CA SER A 141 -15.14 -8.39 2.79
C SER A 141 -15.25 -6.92 2.41
N SER A 142 -16.10 -6.19 3.12
CA SER A 142 -16.15 -4.73 3.08
C SER A 142 -16.30 -4.19 4.50
N LEU A 143 -16.33 -2.87 4.68
CA LEU A 143 -16.46 -2.24 5.99
C LEU A 143 -17.61 -2.84 6.83
N LYS A 144 -18.71 -3.22 6.16
CA LYS A 144 -19.94 -3.74 6.78
C LYS A 144 -20.22 -5.23 6.50
N VAL A 145 -19.39 -5.88 5.68
CA VAL A 145 -19.54 -7.29 5.33
C VAL A 145 -18.36 -8.08 5.90
N PRO A 146 -18.57 -8.93 6.90
CA PRO A 146 -17.48 -9.64 7.59
C PRO A 146 -16.65 -10.51 6.66
N ARG A 147 -17.29 -11.41 5.95
CA ARG A 147 -16.64 -12.31 4.99
C ARG A 147 -17.66 -13.04 4.15
N VAL A 148 -17.42 -13.05 2.84
CA VAL A 148 -18.17 -13.88 1.89
C VAL A 148 -17.19 -14.66 1.04
N ILE A 149 -17.46 -15.95 0.80
CA ILE A 149 -16.67 -16.78 -0.10
C ILE A 149 -17.61 -17.34 -1.18
N LEU A 150 -17.31 -17.02 -2.42
CA LEU A 150 -18.08 -17.46 -3.59
C LEU A 150 -17.24 -18.37 -4.48
N LEU A 151 -17.87 -19.37 -5.08
CA LEU A 151 -17.36 -20.03 -6.28
C LEU A 151 -18.00 -19.37 -7.50
N VAL A 152 -17.16 -18.90 -8.42
CA VAL A 152 -17.56 -18.09 -9.57
C VAL A 152 -16.92 -18.66 -10.84
N GLN A 153 -17.62 -18.62 -11.97
CA GLN A 153 -17.05 -18.91 -13.29
C GLN A 153 -16.15 -17.76 -13.76
N ASN A 154 -15.23 -18.05 -14.66
CA ASN A 154 -14.29 -17.06 -15.21
C ASN A 154 -14.95 -15.96 -16.06
N ASP A 155 -16.27 -16.04 -16.30
CA ASP A 155 -17.06 -14.98 -16.91
C ASP A 155 -17.78 -14.07 -15.89
N GLY A 156 -17.62 -14.38 -14.59
CA GLY A 156 -18.22 -13.63 -13.49
C GLY A 156 -19.56 -14.21 -13.00
N LYS A 157 -20.05 -15.34 -13.59
CA LYS A 157 -21.31 -15.97 -13.16
C LYS A 157 -21.11 -16.72 -11.84
N LYS A 158 -21.85 -16.31 -10.81
CA LYS A 158 -21.86 -17.00 -9.50
C LYS A 158 -22.36 -18.44 -9.67
N VAL A 159 -21.59 -19.39 -9.21
CA VAL A 159 -21.96 -20.82 -9.16
C VAL A 159 -22.57 -21.16 -7.81
N LYS A 160 -21.86 -20.81 -6.72
CA LYS A 160 -22.27 -21.16 -5.36
C LYS A 160 -21.72 -20.17 -4.35
N GLU A 161 -22.51 -19.90 -3.33
CA GLU A 161 -22.01 -19.29 -2.09
C GLU A 161 -21.47 -20.41 -1.19
N LEU A 162 -20.19 -20.34 -0.89
CA LEU A 162 -19.51 -21.33 -0.05
C LEU A 162 -19.58 -20.94 1.44
N LEU A 163 -19.51 -19.63 1.70
CA LEU A 163 -19.59 -19.06 3.05
C LEU A 163 -20.20 -17.66 2.98
N LYS A 164 -21.08 -17.36 3.90
CA LYS A 164 -21.45 -16.00 4.29
C LYS A 164 -21.36 -15.94 5.82
N ALA A 165 -20.33 -15.30 6.32
CA ALA A 165 -20.11 -15.18 7.75
C ALA A 165 -21.15 -14.24 8.37
N GLU A 166 -21.67 -14.63 9.52
CA GLU A 166 -22.42 -13.72 10.39
C GLU A 166 -21.47 -12.66 10.96
N ASP A 167 -22.03 -11.55 11.39
CA ASP A 167 -21.28 -10.53 12.08
C ASP A 167 -20.83 -11.05 13.47
N PRO A 168 -19.52 -11.29 13.69
CA PRO A 168 -19.02 -11.79 14.97
C PRO A 168 -19.05 -10.71 16.07
N THR A 169 -19.36 -9.48 15.71
CA THR A 169 -19.36 -8.33 16.60
C THR A 169 -20.74 -7.80 16.95
N LYS A 170 -21.80 -8.50 16.50
CA LYS A 170 -23.20 -8.06 16.68
C LYS A 170 -23.60 -7.78 18.13
N ASP A 171 -22.95 -8.47 19.08
CA ASP A 171 -23.20 -8.32 20.53
C ASP A 171 -22.22 -7.36 21.21
N TYR A 172 -21.35 -6.69 20.44
CA TYR A 172 -20.33 -5.78 20.93
C TYR A 172 -20.46 -4.39 20.30
N ASN A 173 -20.15 -3.37 21.06
CA ASN A 173 -20.04 -2.00 20.56
C ASN A 173 -18.55 -1.63 20.36
N PHE A 174 -18.11 -1.49 19.13
CA PHE A 174 -16.73 -1.09 18.82
C PHE A 174 -16.59 0.38 18.42
N GLY A 175 -17.67 1.13 18.49
CA GLY A 175 -17.71 2.50 17.98
C GLY A 175 -17.90 2.54 16.45
N GLU A 176 -18.11 3.74 15.94
CA GLU A 176 -18.29 3.97 14.52
C GLU A 176 -16.93 4.03 13.80
N ILE A 177 -16.81 3.28 12.70
CA ILE A 177 -15.64 3.29 11.82
C ILE A 177 -16.02 3.96 10.52
N THR A 178 -15.25 4.98 10.12
CA THR A 178 -15.44 5.69 8.86
C THR A 178 -14.17 5.67 8.02
N LEU A 179 -14.33 5.57 6.71
CA LEU A 179 -13.28 5.81 5.72
C LEU A 179 -13.49 7.19 5.11
N GLY A 180 -12.41 7.88 4.84
CA GLY A 180 -12.45 9.20 4.20
C GLY A 180 -11.13 9.55 3.54
N THR A 181 -11.02 10.78 3.04
CA THR A 181 -9.82 11.27 2.37
C THR A 181 -9.41 12.64 2.86
N VAL A 182 -8.11 12.91 2.82
CA VAL A 182 -7.48 14.21 3.05
C VAL A 182 -6.55 14.49 1.88
N LYS A 183 -6.48 15.72 1.41
CA LYS A 183 -5.48 16.09 0.39
C LYS A 183 -4.07 15.90 0.92
N SER A 184 -3.17 15.37 0.07
CA SER A 184 -1.73 15.36 0.35
C SER A 184 -1.21 16.79 0.51
N ALA A 185 -0.10 16.97 1.21
CA ALA A 185 0.45 18.28 1.50
C ALA A 185 0.82 19.09 0.23
N ASP A 186 1.08 18.41 -0.90
CA ASP A 186 1.30 19.04 -2.20
C ASP A 186 0.00 19.27 -3.01
N GLY A 187 -1.16 18.85 -2.46
CA GLY A 187 -2.48 19.03 -3.07
C GLY A 187 -2.81 18.09 -4.23
N LYS A 188 -1.87 17.23 -4.65
CA LYS A 188 -2.04 16.41 -5.87
C LYS A 188 -2.85 15.15 -5.67
N PHE A 189 -2.78 14.53 -4.48
CA PHE A 189 -3.35 13.22 -4.19
C PHE A 189 -4.40 13.28 -3.10
N ASN A 190 -5.15 12.21 -2.94
CA ASN A 190 -6.03 11.99 -1.80
C ASN A 190 -5.40 10.90 -0.92
N ASN A 191 -5.04 11.26 0.31
CA ASN A 191 -4.61 10.31 1.32
C ASN A 191 -5.85 9.69 1.97
N TYR A 192 -5.99 8.38 1.91
CA TYR A 192 -7.12 7.68 2.51
C TYR A 192 -6.87 7.46 3.99
N TYR A 193 -7.91 7.65 4.80
CA TYR A 193 -7.85 7.42 6.25
C TYR A 193 -9.01 6.56 6.74
N ARG A 194 -8.82 5.89 7.87
CA ARG A 194 -9.88 5.39 8.73
C ARG A 194 -9.87 6.14 10.05
N LEU A 195 -11.07 6.48 10.54
CA LEU A 195 -11.29 7.10 11.83
C LEU A 195 -12.25 6.22 12.61
N ILE A 196 -11.87 5.90 13.85
CA ILE A 196 -12.66 5.09 14.76
C ILE A 196 -13.05 5.98 15.93
N LYS A 197 -14.36 6.19 16.12
CA LYS A 197 -14.89 6.90 17.28
C LYS A 197 -14.87 6.01 18.51
N PRO A 198 -14.75 6.58 19.70
CA PRO A 198 -14.83 5.79 20.94
C PRO A 198 -16.20 5.13 21.09
N MET A 199 -16.22 4.01 21.79
CA MET A 199 -17.45 3.38 22.24
C MET A 199 -18.26 4.37 23.08
N ASN A 200 -19.59 4.37 22.91
CA ASN A 200 -20.50 5.32 23.59
C ASN A 200 -20.12 6.79 23.32
N PHE A 201 -19.84 7.08 22.04
CA PHE A 201 -19.47 8.41 21.57
C PHE A 201 -20.54 9.46 21.91
N ASP A 202 -20.08 10.55 22.52
CA ASP A 202 -20.89 11.73 22.85
C ASP A 202 -20.27 12.96 22.17
N ALA A 203 -20.98 13.54 21.22
CA ALA A 203 -20.50 14.67 20.43
C ALA A 203 -20.25 15.96 21.26
N SER A 204 -20.77 16.05 22.48
CA SER A 204 -20.54 17.16 23.40
C SER A 204 -19.21 17.09 24.16
N ARG A 205 -18.54 15.92 24.13
CA ARG A 205 -17.28 15.67 24.84
C ARG A 205 -16.09 15.79 23.88
N LYS A 206 -14.93 16.11 24.45
CA LYS A 206 -13.65 16.06 23.75
C LYS A 206 -12.86 14.80 24.12
N TYR A 207 -12.30 14.13 23.11
CA TYR A 207 -11.61 12.86 23.25
C TYR A 207 -10.14 12.99 22.84
N PRO A 208 -9.23 12.35 23.60
CA PRO A 208 -7.84 12.20 23.18
C PRO A 208 -7.75 11.36 21.91
N VAL A 209 -6.69 11.56 21.14
CA VAL A 209 -6.47 10.88 19.86
C VAL A 209 -5.23 10.00 19.94
N ILE A 210 -5.33 8.81 19.37
CA ILE A 210 -4.18 7.96 19.01
C ILE A 210 -4.08 7.92 17.49
N VAL A 211 -2.97 8.40 16.96
CA VAL A 211 -2.59 8.24 15.55
C VAL A 211 -1.74 6.99 15.44
N TYR A 212 -2.20 6.00 14.67
CA TYR A 212 -1.34 4.89 14.25
C TYR A 212 -0.74 5.24 12.89
N VAL A 213 0.58 5.16 12.77
CA VAL A 213 1.31 5.41 11.52
C VAL A 213 2.20 4.22 11.17
N TYR A 214 2.15 3.80 9.91
CA TYR A 214 3.23 3.02 9.29
C TYR A 214 3.93 3.88 8.25
N GLY A 215 3.22 4.30 7.21
CA GLY A 215 3.64 5.30 6.23
C GLY A 215 4.70 4.87 5.23
N GLY A 216 5.26 3.67 5.39
CA GLY A 216 6.38 3.19 4.57
C GLY A 216 5.97 2.65 3.20
N PRO A 217 6.94 2.48 2.29
CA PRO A 217 6.70 1.97 0.94
C PRO A 217 6.03 0.60 0.92
N HIS A 218 5.24 0.36 -0.12
CA HIS A 218 4.44 -0.86 -0.34
C HIS A 218 3.47 -1.23 0.78
N SER A 219 3.22 -0.34 1.72
CA SER A 219 2.18 -0.54 2.73
C SER A 219 0.87 0.07 2.28
N GLN A 220 -0.22 -0.51 2.74
CA GLN A 220 -1.54 0.09 2.68
C GLN A 220 -2.31 -0.35 3.92
N MET A 221 -2.58 0.61 4.80
CA MET A 221 -3.22 0.37 6.09
C MET A 221 -4.72 0.63 6.04
N VAL A 222 -5.20 1.36 5.05
CA VAL A 222 -6.60 1.75 4.90
C VAL A 222 -7.20 1.04 3.69
N LYS A 223 -8.11 0.10 3.97
CA LYS A 223 -8.79 -0.72 2.97
C LYS A 223 -10.26 -0.87 3.32
N ASN A 224 -11.09 -1.02 2.31
CA ASN A 224 -12.50 -1.37 2.46
C ASN A 224 -12.65 -2.87 2.73
N THR A 225 -12.27 -3.28 3.92
CA THR A 225 -12.37 -4.63 4.46
C THR A 225 -13.24 -4.60 5.72
N TRP A 226 -13.53 -5.78 6.27
CA TRP A 226 -14.30 -5.87 7.51
C TRP A 226 -13.67 -5.02 8.62
N GLN A 227 -14.47 -4.09 9.15
CA GLN A 227 -14.01 -3.11 10.15
C GLN A 227 -12.70 -2.39 9.77
N ALA A 228 -12.45 -2.21 8.46
CA ALA A 228 -11.25 -1.58 7.89
C ALA A 228 -9.92 -2.19 8.42
N GLU A 229 -9.90 -3.50 8.70
CA GLU A 229 -8.76 -4.20 9.33
C GLU A 229 -8.30 -3.58 10.66
N MET A 230 -9.24 -3.04 11.43
CA MET A 230 -8.96 -2.48 12.77
C MET A 230 -8.19 -3.50 13.62
N ARG A 231 -7.10 -3.06 14.22
CA ARG A 231 -6.25 -3.91 15.05
C ARG A 231 -6.80 -4.02 16.47
N ARG A 232 -6.42 -5.07 17.20
CA ARG A 232 -6.86 -5.27 18.57
C ARG A 232 -6.51 -4.10 19.52
N CYS A 233 -5.31 -3.50 19.34
CA CYS A 233 -4.91 -2.33 20.12
C CYS A 233 -5.73 -1.09 19.77
N GLU A 234 -6.09 -0.88 18.51
CA GLU A 234 -6.97 0.22 18.09
C GLU A 234 -8.37 0.06 18.67
N MET A 235 -8.89 -1.16 18.64
CA MET A 235 -10.15 -1.54 19.26
C MET A 235 -10.14 -1.27 20.78
N TYR A 236 -9.08 -1.70 21.47
CA TYR A 236 -8.88 -1.47 22.88
C TYR A 236 -8.86 0.03 23.22
N MET A 237 -8.13 0.83 22.45
CA MET A 237 -8.06 2.29 22.66
C MET A 237 -9.40 2.96 22.43
N ALA A 238 -10.16 2.58 21.39
CA ALA A 238 -11.49 3.10 21.14
C ALA A 238 -12.46 2.76 22.29
N GLN A 239 -12.38 1.54 22.86
CA GLN A 239 -13.16 1.14 24.03
C GLN A 239 -12.81 1.96 25.29
N HIS A 240 -11.57 2.47 25.39
CA HIS A 240 -11.09 3.29 26.50
C HIS A 240 -11.24 4.81 26.26
N GLY A 241 -12.06 5.19 25.29
CA GLY A 241 -12.43 6.59 25.10
C GLY A 241 -11.45 7.40 24.24
N TYR A 242 -10.69 6.74 23.38
CA TYR A 242 -9.83 7.42 22.41
C TYR A 242 -10.47 7.43 21.02
N VAL A 243 -10.31 8.52 20.30
CA VAL A 243 -10.43 8.52 18.83
C VAL A 243 -9.17 7.88 18.27
N VAL A 244 -9.33 6.93 17.35
CA VAL A 244 -8.19 6.31 16.66
C VAL A 244 -8.18 6.75 15.21
N PHE A 245 -7.03 7.16 14.71
CA PHE A 245 -6.84 7.65 13.35
C PHE A 245 -5.68 6.94 12.68
N VAL A 246 -5.89 6.49 11.45
CA VAL A 246 -4.88 5.84 10.60
C VAL A 246 -5.01 6.39 9.20
N MET A 247 -3.92 6.81 8.59
CA MET A 247 -3.93 7.38 7.24
C MET A 247 -2.74 6.86 6.43
N ASP A 248 -3.01 6.49 5.17
CA ASP A 248 -2.00 6.20 4.17
C ASP A 248 -1.56 7.51 3.49
N ASN A 249 -0.28 7.81 3.57
CA ASN A 249 0.36 9.00 3.01
C ASN A 249 1.07 8.68 1.69
N ARG A 250 1.59 9.69 0.99
CA ARG A 250 2.51 9.46 -0.13
C ARG A 250 3.66 8.55 0.29
N GLY A 251 4.07 7.66 -0.61
CA GLY A 251 4.99 6.56 -0.35
C GLY A 251 4.31 5.21 -0.20
N THR A 252 3.03 5.16 0.15
CA THR A 252 2.25 3.92 0.21
C THR A 252 1.74 3.49 -1.17
N SER A 253 1.07 2.32 -1.26
CA SER A 253 0.70 1.68 -2.53
C SER A 253 -0.63 2.15 -3.14
N ASN A 254 -0.92 1.67 -4.36
CA ASN A 254 -2.21 1.74 -5.06
C ASN A 254 -2.64 3.12 -5.60
N GLN A 255 -1.73 4.09 -5.68
CA GLN A 255 -2.00 5.38 -6.32
C GLN A 255 -0.93 5.75 -7.38
N GLY A 256 -0.17 4.76 -7.86
CA GLY A 256 0.82 4.89 -8.91
C GLY A 256 2.19 5.39 -8.46
N ALA A 257 3.14 5.37 -9.40
CA ALA A 257 4.56 5.60 -9.13
C ALA A 257 4.89 7.02 -8.62
N GLU A 258 4.14 8.05 -9.02
CA GLU A 258 4.39 9.41 -8.54
C GLU A 258 4.05 9.55 -7.06
N PHE A 259 2.96 8.94 -6.63
CA PHE A 259 2.58 8.86 -5.22
C PHE A 259 3.55 8.02 -4.40
N GLU A 260 3.88 6.83 -4.89
CA GLU A 260 4.73 5.86 -4.21
C GLU A 260 6.18 6.35 -4.09
N LYS A 261 6.75 6.91 -5.19
CA LYS A 261 8.14 7.36 -5.23
C LYS A 261 8.37 8.78 -4.70
N ALA A 262 7.36 9.42 -4.12
CA ALA A 262 7.49 10.75 -3.53
C ALA A 262 8.49 10.83 -2.38
N ILE A 263 8.77 9.69 -1.74
CA ILE A 263 9.68 9.55 -0.59
C ILE A 263 11.14 9.36 -0.98
N HIS A 264 11.42 9.11 -2.27
CA HIS A 264 12.78 8.79 -2.73
C HIS A 264 13.80 9.86 -2.34
N GLY A 265 14.90 9.42 -1.73
CA GLY A 265 15.99 10.26 -1.25
C GLY A 265 15.69 11.01 0.05
N GLN A 266 14.46 10.91 0.59
CA GLN A 266 14.01 11.71 1.73
C GLN A 266 12.91 10.99 2.56
N CYS A 267 13.10 9.71 2.86
CA CYS A 267 12.15 8.94 3.67
C CYS A 267 11.70 9.72 4.92
N GLY A 268 10.40 9.71 5.20
CA GLY A 268 9.79 10.39 6.34
C GLY A 268 9.40 11.86 6.09
N GLN A 269 9.85 12.51 4.99
CA GLN A 269 9.56 13.94 4.78
C GLN A 269 8.19 14.17 4.13
N ALA A 270 7.92 13.53 3.00
CA ALA A 270 6.61 13.62 2.32
C ALA A 270 5.53 12.99 3.18
N GLU A 271 5.84 11.86 3.80
CA GLU A 271 4.95 11.14 4.71
C GLU A 271 4.55 12.00 5.90
N MET A 272 5.52 12.64 6.57
CA MET A 272 5.27 13.50 7.72
C MET A 272 4.43 14.72 7.33
N ALA A 273 4.72 15.35 6.19
CA ALA A 273 3.93 16.47 5.69
C ALA A 273 2.46 16.06 5.46
N ASP A 274 2.23 14.88 4.88
CA ASP A 274 0.87 14.36 4.66
C ASP A 274 0.19 13.98 5.96
N GLN A 275 0.89 13.34 6.91
CA GLN A 275 0.34 13.03 8.23
C GLN A 275 -0.12 14.32 8.95
N MET A 276 0.59 15.43 8.77
CA MET A 276 0.17 16.72 9.35
C MET A 276 -1.10 17.29 8.72
N GLU A 277 -1.41 16.98 7.45
CA GLU A 277 -2.72 17.29 6.88
C GLU A 277 -3.84 16.49 7.59
N GLY A 278 -3.58 15.21 7.90
CA GLY A 278 -4.48 14.42 8.75
C GLY A 278 -4.67 15.02 10.14
N ILE A 279 -3.61 15.55 10.74
CA ILE A 279 -3.71 16.27 12.04
C ILE A 279 -4.55 17.54 11.92
N LYS A 280 -4.45 18.30 10.82
CA LYS A 280 -5.32 19.46 10.59
C LYS A 280 -6.80 19.05 10.54
N LEU A 281 -7.12 17.97 9.83
CA LEU A 281 -8.47 17.41 9.83
C LEU A 281 -8.91 17.06 11.26
N LEU A 282 -8.11 16.32 12.02
CA LEU A 282 -8.45 15.93 13.40
C LEU A 282 -8.73 17.14 14.28
N LYS A 283 -7.89 18.17 14.22
CA LYS A 283 -8.07 19.42 14.99
C LYS A 283 -9.32 20.21 14.58
N SER A 284 -9.85 20.01 13.38
CA SER A 284 -11.10 20.64 12.92
C SER A 284 -12.37 19.95 13.47
N LEU A 285 -12.23 18.72 13.99
CA LEU A 285 -13.36 17.97 14.54
C LEU A 285 -13.69 18.45 15.96
N PRO A 286 -14.95 18.86 16.23
CA PRO A 286 -15.31 19.51 17.50
C PRO A 286 -15.13 18.62 18.73
N TYR A 287 -15.17 17.31 18.54
CA TYR A 287 -15.00 16.31 19.59
C TYR A 287 -13.54 15.86 19.80
N VAL A 288 -12.59 16.41 19.09
CA VAL A 288 -11.16 16.10 19.26
C VAL A 288 -10.53 17.04 20.29
N ASP A 289 -9.78 16.47 21.23
CA ASP A 289 -8.93 17.23 22.14
C ASP A 289 -7.56 17.42 21.51
N ALA A 290 -7.34 18.61 20.91
CA ALA A 290 -6.13 18.94 20.19
C ALA A 290 -4.86 18.93 21.05
N ASP A 291 -4.98 19.02 22.37
CA ASP A 291 -3.86 19.02 23.31
C ASP A 291 -3.49 17.61 23.79
N ARG A 292 -4.28 16.60 23.44
CA ARG A 292 -4.07 15.20 23.83
C ARG A 292 -3.98 14.28 22.62
N ILE A 293 -2.98 14.49 21.76
CA ILE A 293 -2.70 13.66 20.58
C ILE A 293 -1.43 12.84 20.85
N GLY A 294 -1.55 11.52 20.75
CA GLY A 294 -0.44 10.58 20.78
C GLY A 294 -0.23 9.90 19.44
N VAL A 295 0.98 9.37 19.21
CA VAL A 295 1.35 8.66 17.98
C VAL A 295 2.00 7.32 18.29
N HIS A 296 1.75 6.31 17.47
CA HIS A 296 2.27 4.97 17.65
C HIS A 296 2.49 4.30 16.30
N GLY A 297 3.59 3.55 16.17
CA GLY A 297 3.92 2.79 14.98
C GLY A 297 5.05 1.80 15.19
N TRP A 298 5.20 0.86 14.25
CA TRP A 298 6.19 -0.21 14.31
C TRP A 298 7.08 -0.21 13.08
N SER A 299 8.39 -0.54 13.22
CA SER A 299 9.37 -0.61 12.14
C SER A 299 9.52 0.77 11.44
N TYR A 300 9.17 0.89 10.15
CA TYR A 300 9.07 2.18 9.46
C TYR A 300 8.12 3.12 10.22
N GLY A 301 7.01 2.60 10.73
CA GLY A 301 6.08 3.35 11.58
C GLY A 301 6.72 3.80 12.90
N GLY A 302 7.66 3.05 13.46
CA GLY A 302 8.46 3.47 14.61
C GLY A 302 9.37 4.65 14.27
N PHE A 303 10.03 4.63 13.12
CA PHE A 303 10.76 5.77 12.57
C PHE A 303 9.86 6.99 12.39
N MET A 304 8.70 6.81 11.74
CA MET A 304 7.72 7.88 11.56
C MET A 304 7.20 8.43 12.89
N THR A 305 6.97 7.58 13.87
CA THR A 305 6.52 7.96 15.22
C THR A 305 7.51 8.91 15.89
N ILE A 306 8.81 8.58 15.89
CA ILE A 306 9.84 9.45 16.47
C ILE A 306 10.01 10.70 15.62
N SER A 307 9.98 10.59 14.30
CA SER A 307 10.04 11.75 13.38
C SER A 307 8.93 12.75 13.66
N LEU A 308 7.68 12.29 13.80
CA LEU A 308 6.53 13.14 14.12
C LEU A 308 6.66 13.78 15.51
N LEU A 309 7.04 13.00 16.53
CA LEU A 309 7.19 13.51 17.89
C LEU A 309 8.25 14.60 18.01
N THR A 310 9.40 14.42 17.34
CA THR A 310 10.54 15.35 17.46
C THR A 310 10.40 16.59 16.57
N ASN A 311 9.78 16.46 15.39
CA ASN A 311 9.57 17.61 14.48
C ASN A 311 8.30 18.41 14.80
N HIS A 312 7.30 17.80 15.48
CA HIS A 312 6.03 18.43 15.84
C HIS A 312 5.72 18.28 17.35
N PRO A 313 6.61 18.74 18.24
CA PRO A 313 6.44 18.55 19.70
C PRO A 313 5.24 19.31 20.27
N ASP A 314 4.76 20.33 19.56
CA ASP A 314 3.56 21.08 19.97
C ASP A 314 2.27 20.30 19.69
N VAL A 315 2.31 19.28 18.84
CA VAL A 315 1.18 18.41 18.49
C VAL A 315 1.19 17.13 19.32
N PHE A 316 2.25 16.35 19.20
CA PHE A 316 2.34 15.02 19.80
C PHE A 316 2.90 15.09 21.22
N LYS A 317 2.12 14.63 22.19
CA LYS A 317 2.49 14.68 23.64
C LYS A 317 3.11 13.38 24.12
N VAL A 318 2.71 12.25 23.52
CA VAL A 318 3.18 10.91 23.86
C VAL A 318 3.40 10.09 22.58
N ALA A 319 4.38 9.22 22.61
CA ALA A 319 4.67 8.33 21.49
C ALA A 319 5.13 6.94 21.95
N VAL A 320 4.75 5.91 21.18
CA VAL A 320 5.24 4.53 21.35
C VAL A 320 5.82 4.06 20.04
N ALA A 321 7.15 3.93 19.98
CA ALA A 321 7.88 3.51 18.78
C ALA A 321 8.39 2.08 18.95
N GLY A 322 7.84 1.15 18.16
CA GLY A 322 8.27 -0.24 18.16
C GLY A 322 9.28 -0.52 17.04
N GLY A 323 10.41 -1.16 17.37
CA GLY A 323 11.46 -1.54 16.42
C GLY A 323 11.86 -0.42 15.44
N PRO A 324 12.07 0.83 15.90
CA PRO A 324 12.22 1.96 14.99
C PRO A 324 13.55 1.89 14.22
N VAL A 325 13.52 2.24 12.93
CA VAL A 325 14.74 2.55 12.19
C VAL A 325 15.24 3.93 12.67
N ILE A 326 16.37 3.96 13.36
CA ILE A 326 16.91 5.21 13.94
C ILE A 326 17.75 5.97 12.92
N ASP A 327 18.47 5.26 12.08
CA ASP A 327 19.29 5.86 11.03
C ASP A 327 19.33 4.90 9.82
N TRP A 328 18.87 5.37 8.68
CA TRP A 328 18.78 4.58 7.45
C TRP A 328 20.14 4.12 6.93
N LYS A 329 21.23 4.78 7.31
CA LYS A 329 22.59 4.40 6.95
C LYS A 329 22.97 3.01 7.47
N TRP A 330 22.32 2.56 8.55
CA TRP A 330 22.58 1.26 9.19
C TRP A 330 21.51 0.21 8.89
N TYR A 331 20.52 0.56 8.07
CA TYR A 331 19.53 -0.42 7.62
C TYR A 331 20.09 -1.29 6.49
N GLU A 332 19.35 -2.35 6.09
CA GLU A 332 19.82 -3.25 5.05
C GLU A 332 19.98 -2.50 3.70
N VAL A 333 21.04 -2.87 2.96
CA VAL A 333 21.51 -2.09 1.83
C VAL A 333 20.53 -2.03 0.65
N MET A 334 19.79 -3.12 0.38
CA MET A 334 18.84 -3.15 -0.74
C MET A 334 17.68 -2.18 -0.53
N TYR A 335 17.15 -2.12 0.68
CA TYR A 335 16.10 -1.19 1.05
C TYR A 335 16.61 0.26 1.08
N GLY A 336 17.72 0.49 1.80
CA GLY A 336 18.33 1.81 1.91
C GLY A 336 18.71 2.39 0.55
N GLU A 337 19.38 1.60 -0.30
CA GLU A 337 19.78 2.07 -1.64
C GLU A 337 18.57 2.36 -2.54
N ARG A 338 17.48 1.60 -2.43
CA ARG A 338 16.28 1.81 -3.23
C ARG A 338 15.58 3.13 -2.89
N TYR A 339 15.34 3.38 -1.62
CA TYR A 339 14.51 4.50 -1.20
C TYR A 339 15.29 5.75 -0.82
N MET A 340 16.60 5.63 -0.55
CA MET A 340 17.45 6.73 -0.11
C MET A 340 18.69 6.95 -0.98
N ASP A 341 18.92 6.14 -2.04
CA ASP A 341 20.19 6.01 -2.73
C ASP A 341 21.32 5.57 -1.76
N SER A 342 22.59 5.70 -2.15
CA SER A 342 23.66 5.38 -1.22
C SER A 342 23.98 6.57 -0.30
N PRO A 343 24.54 6.34 0.92
CA PRO A 343 25.00 7.44 1.79
C PRO A 343 26.06 8.33 1.14
N HIS A 344 26.78 7.82 0.12
CA HIS A 344 27.79 8.61 -0.61
C HIS A 344 27.17 9.53 -1.67
N THR A 345 26.06 9.11 -2.29
CA THR A 345 25.39 9.89 -3.34
C THR A 345 24.31 10.81 -2.80
N ASN A 346 23.78 10.53 -1.60
CA ASN A 346 22.74 11.31 -0.94
C ASN A 346 23.08 11.60 0.55
N PRO A 347 24.26 12.12 0.90
CA PRO A 347 24.65 12.33 2.29
C PRO A 347 23.70 13.29 3.04
N GLU A 348 23.21 14.32 2.36
CA GLU A 348 22.28 15.29 2.94
C GLU A 348 20.91 14.68 3.27
N GLY A 349 20.40 13.83 2.39
CA GLY A 349 19.15 13.10 2.64
C GLY A 349 19.25 12.22 3.88
N TYR A 350 20.34 11.46 4.01
CA TYR A 350 20.58 10.63 5.19
C TYR A 350 20.75 11.47 6.47
N ALA A 351 21.49 12.55 6.42
CA ALA A 351 21.68 13.44 7.57
C ALA A 351 20.36 14.07 8.03
N LYS A 352 19.52 14.49 7.07
CA LYS A 352 18.23 15.14 7.33
C LYS A 352 17.25 14.22 8.05
N VAL A 353 17.26 12.93 7.73
CA VAL A 353 16.28 11.95 8.26
C VAL A 353 16.80 11.13 9.44
N SER A 354 18.09 11.25 9.80
CA SER A 354 18.66 10.58 10.96
C SER A 354 18.02 11.06 12.27
N LEU A 355 17.46 10.13 13.03
CA LEU A 355 16.82 10.42 14.32
C LEU A 355 17.84 10.66 15.44
N ILE A 356 19.09 10.24 15.27
CA ILE A 356 20.15 10.46 16.25
C ILE A 356 20.31 11.96 16.53
N HIS A 357 20.29 12.78 15.47
CA HIS A 357 20.43 14.22 15.59
C HIS A 357 19.17 14.92 16.12
N LYS A 358 18.03 14.23 16.09
CA LYS A 358 16.72 14.73 16.56
C LYS A 358 16.46 14.45 18.05
N ALA A 359 17.27 13.64 18.70
CA ALA A 359 17.06 13.28 20.10
C ALA A 359 16.99 14.51 21.04
N ARG A 360 17.75 15.56 20.75
CA ARG A 360 17.75 16.84 21.50
C ARG A 360 16.43 17.62 21.38
N ASP A 361 15.63 17.36 20.32
CA ASP A 361 14.38 18.06 20.03
C ASP A 361 13.18 17.39 20.71
N LEU A 362 13.42 16.31 21.47
CA LEU A 362 12.38 15.56 22.18
C LEU A 362 11.83 16.39 23.33
N LYS A 363 10.52 16.72 23.29
CA LYS A 363 9.80 17.41 24.36
C LYS A 363 8.67 16.54 24.98
N GLY A 364 8.13 15.62 24.22
CA GLY A 364 7.07 14.69 24.66
C GLY A 364 7.61 13.46 25.38
N LYS A 365 6.70 12.56 25.78
CA LYS A 365 7.05 11.28 26.40
C LYS A 365 7.20 10.23 25.30
N LEU A 366 8.34 9.55 25.27
CA LEU A 366 8.65 8.51 24.28
C LEU A 366 8.91 7.17 24.97
N LEU A 367 8.19 6.14 24.56
CA LEU A 367 8.51 4.74 24.86
C LEU A 367 9.04 4.08 23.59
N ILE A 368 10.22 3.46 23.69
CA ILE A 368 10.81 2.65 22.59
C ILE A 368 10.72 1.18 23.00
N CYS A 369 10.15 0.36 22.13
CA CYS A 369 10.12 -1.09 22.24
C CYS A 369 11.06 -1.68 21.20
N GLN A 370 12.13 -2.35 21.65
CA GLN A 370 13.15 -2.92 20.79
C GLN A 370 13.52 -4.32 21.28
N GLY A 371 13.86 -5.21 20.33
CA GLY A 371 14.44 -6.51 20.69
C GLY A 371 15.81 -6.33 21.36
N ALA A 372 16.10 -7.18 22.34
CA ALA A 372 17.37 -7.10 23.06
C ALA A 372 18.54 -7.68 22.23
N ILE A 373 18.28 -8.68 21.39
CA ILE A 373 19.23 -9.35 20.50
C ILE A 373 18.47 -9.78 19.24
#